data_ce5e8a852d5d17ccd9a560745dbc35b9
#
_entry.id   ce5e8a852d5d17ccd9a560745dbc35b9
#
_cell.length_a   1.000
_cell.length_b   1.000
_cell.length_c   1.000
_cell.angle_alpha   90.00
_cell.angle_beta   90.00
_cell.angle_gamma   90.00
#
_symmetry.space_group_name_H-M   'P 1'
#
loop_
_entity.id
_entity.type
_entity.pdbx_description
1 polymer ?
#
loop_
_entity_poly.entity_id
_entity_poly.type
_entity_poly.pdbx_seq_one_letter_code
_entity_poly.pdbx_strand_id
1 'polypeptide(L)'
;MTQFLKNWTPPILWAILISYFSTDTFSFANTSSFLDPFLHWLFPGITSEGREWVHAGIRKLGHWTEFFIFALLLAQAFRSSQRFTLRTRWVLWTLLIIGFYAGADEFHQLFVTSRTASFKDSLLDFLGGCCAVSMLFFRSKNLEGKYVPPR
;
A
#
# COMPACT_ATOMS: atom_id res chain seq x y z
N MET A 1 22.04 15.33 -8.13
CA MET A 1 20.76 15.19 -8.85
C MET A 1 20.38 13.72 -9.11
N THR A 2 21.29 12.89 -9.58
CA THR A 2 21.04 11.46 -9.87
C THR A 2 20.60 10.60 -8.68
N GLN A 3 21.18 10.80 -7.48
CA GLN A 3 20.82 10.01 -6.28
C GLN A 3 19.43 10.37 -5.73
N PHE A 4 19.06 11.64 -5.78
CA PHE A 4 17.70 12.07 -5.42
C PHE A 4 16.66 11.40 -6.33
N LEU A 5 16.85 11.45 -7.64
CA LEU A 5 15.95 10.81 -8.59
C LEU A 5 15.86 9.30 -8.34
N LYS A 6 16.98 8.60 -8.14
CA LYS A 6 16.97 7.15 -7.84
C LYS A 6 16.13 6.80 -6.60
N ASN A 7 16.18 7.63 -5.57
CA ASN A 7 15.47 7.35 -4.32
C ASN A 7 13.97 7.68 -4.40
N TRP A 8 13.58 8.73 -5.17
CA TRP A 8 12.20 9.21 -5.19
C TRP A 8 11.38 8.70 -6.39
N THR A 9 12.03 8.26 -7.47
CA THR A 9 11.32 7.67 -8.62
C THR A 9 10.47 6.45 -8.23
N PRO A 10 10.96 5.46 -7.44
CA PRO A 10 10.15 4.30 -7.10
C PRO A 10 8.86 4.64 -6.33
N PRO A 11 8.87 5.44 -5.25
CA PRO A 11 7.63 5.78 -4.56
C PRO A 11 6.67 6.63 -5.41
N ILE A 12 7.18 7.51 -6.29
CA ILE A 12 6.35 8.30 -7.20
C ILE A 12 5.66 7.39 -8.23
N LEU A 13 6.40 6.49 -8.87
CA LEU A 13 5.82 5.54 -9.81
C LEU A 13 4.80 4.63 -9.13
N TRP A 14 5.08 4.21 -7.89
CA TRP A 14 4.15 3.38 -7.14
C TRP A 14 2.87 4.13 -6.76
N ALA A 15 2.97 5.40 -6.39
CA ALA A 15 1.80 6.25 -6.17
C ALA A 15 0.92 6.35 -7.42
N ILE A 16 1.51 6.57 -8.59
CA ILE A 16 0.79 6.58 -9.88
C ILE A 16 0.11 5.23 -10.11
N LEU A 17 0.79 4.12 -9.80
CA LEU A 17 0.25 2.77 -9.96
C LEU A 17 -0.96 2.53 -9.04
N ILE A 18 -0.89 2.95 -7.77
CA ILE A 18 -2.04 2.90 -6.85
C ILE A 18 -3.22 3.66 -7.44
N SER A 19 -3.01 4.92 -7.86
CA SER A 19 -4.08 5.71 -8.49
C SER A 19 -4.67 5.03 -9.72
N TYR A 20 -3.86 4.34 -10.52
CA TYR A 20 -4.33 3.59 -11.68
C TYR A 20 -5.18 2.37 -11.27
N PHE A 21 -4.77 1.62 -10.24
CA PHE A 21 -5.53 0.49 -9.72
C PHE A 21 -6.84 0.90 -9.03
N SER A 22 -6.91 2.14 -8.56
CA SER A 22 -8.14 2.73 -7.99
C SER A 22 -9.16 3.18 -9.03
N THR A 23 -8.86 3.07 -10.34
CA THR A 23 -9.81 3.36 -11.42
C THR A 23 -10.81 2.23 -11.66
N ASP A 24 -11.81 2.49 -12.52
CA ASP A 24 -12.82 1.50 -12.95
C ASP A 24 -12.22 0.26 -13.61
N THR A 25 -11.02 0.33 -14.17
CA THR A 25 -10.36 -0.79 -14.86
C THR A 25 -10.22 -2.02 -13.97
N PHE A 26 -10.03 -1.84 -12.67
CA PHE A 26 -9.94 -2.89 -11.66
C PHE A 26 -11.20 -2.99 -10.77
N SER A 27 -12.34 -2.60 -11.33
CA SER A 27 -13.65 -2.77 -10.69
C SER A 27 -14.01 -4.25 -10.53
N PHE A 28 -14.97 -4.52 -9.65
CA PHE A 28 -15.52 -5.87 -9.46
C PHE A 28 -15.98 -6.50 -10.79
N ALA A 29 -16.71 -5.74 -11.61
CA ALA A 29 -17.22 -6.23 -12.89
C ALA A 29 -16.12 -6.69 -13.86
N ASN A 30 -15.01 -5.98 -13.91
CA ASN A 30 -13.90 -6.32 -14.78
C ASN A 30 -13.05 -7.47 -14.22
N THR A 31 -12.91 -7.55 -12.91
CA THR A 31 -12.09 -8.58 -12.25
C THR A 31 -12.84 -9.92 -12.17
N SER A 32 -14.17 -9.90 -12.06
CA SER A 32 -14.99 -11.12 -11.99
C SER A 32 -14.87 -11.98 -13.26
N SER A 33 -14.69 -11.38 -14.42
CA SER A 33 -14.53 -12.12 -15.68
C SER A 33 -13.34 -13.10 -15.68
N PHE A 34 -12.28 -12.78 -14.95
CA PHE A 34 -11.11 -13.64 -14.79
C PHE A 34 -11.19 -14.52 -13.54
N LEU A 35 -11.67 -13.95 -12.44
CA LEU A 35 -11.62 -14.62 -11.15
C LEU A 35 -12.72 -15.65 -10.99
N ASP A 36 -13.92 -15.41 -11.52
CA ASP A 36 -15.05 -16.33 -11.39
C ASP A 36 -14.81 -17.71 -12.03
N PRO A 37 -14.25 -17.82 -13.26
CA PRO A 37 -13.90 -19.13 -13.80
C PRO A 37 -12.91 -19.91 -12.95
N PHE A 38 -11.91 -19.21 -12.40
CA PHE A 38 -10.91 -19.80 -11.51
C PHE A 38 -11.53 -20.25 -10.18
N LEU A 39 -12.41 -19.44 -9.58
CA LEU A 39 -13.11 -19.78 -8.35
C LEU A 39 -14.06 -20.98 -8.56
N HIS A 40 -14.75 -21.05 -9.68
CA HIS A 40 -15.59 -22.21 -10.01
C HIS A 40 -14.79 -23.48 -10.24
N TRP A 41 -13.61 -23.37 -10.86
CA TRP A 41 -12.71 -24.51 -11.03
C TRP A 41 -12.17 -25.03 -9.68
N LEU A 42 -11.79 -24.11 -8.77
CA LEU A 42 -11.24 -24.49 -7.46
C LEU A 42 -12.32 -24.92 -6.46
N PHE A 43 -13.50 -24.30 -6.53
CA PHE A 43 -14.65 -24.52 -5.65
C PHE A 43 -15.93 -24.67 -6.47
N PRO A 44 -16.23 -25.85 -7.07
CA PRO A 44 -17.39 -26.03 -7.94
C PRO A 44 -18.74 -25.72 -7.29
N GLY A 45 -18.83 -25.78 -5.95
CA GLY A 45 -20.06 -25.50 -5.19
C GLY A 45 -20.13 -24.09 -4.59
N ILE A 46 -19.22 -23.15 -4.98
CA ILE A 46 -19.22 -21.81 -4.43
C ILE A 46 -20.51 -21.04 -4.79
N THR A 47 -21.16 -20.47 -3.77
CA THR A 47 -22.37 -19.66 -3.97
C THR A 47 -22.01 -18.27 -4.54
N SER A 48 -23.01 -17.55 -5.09
CA SER A 48 -22.81 -16.15 -5.52
C SER A 48 -22.29 -15.27 -4.40
N GLU A 49 -22.86 -15.40 -3.21
CA GLU A 49 -22.44 -14.67 -2.02
C GLU A 49 -20.98 -15.02 -1.63
N GLY A 50 -20.60 -16.30 -1.68
CA GLY A 50 -19.23 -16.73 -1.43
C GLY A 50 -18.23 -16.11 -2.38
N ARG A 51 -18.55 -15.98 -3.67
CA ARG A 51 -17.71 -15.29 -4.65
C ARG A 51 -17.54 -13.80 -4.30
N GLU A 52 -18.64 -13.11 -3.96
CA GLU A 52 -18.57 -11.71 -3.55
C GLU A 52 -17.65 -11.47 -2.36
N TRP A 53 -17.72 -12.35 -1.35
CA TRP A 53 -16.80 -12.30 -0.20
C TRP A 53 -15.34 -12.51 -0.60
N VAL A 54 -15.04 -13.45 -1.48
CA VAL A 54 -13.67 -13.69 -1.98
C VAL A 54 -13.17 -12.48 -2.75
N HIS A 55 -13.98 -11.93 -3.66
CA HIS A 55 -13.62 -10.72 -4.41
C HIS A 55 -13.36 -9.52 -3.48
N ALA A 56 -14.23 -9.30 -2.50
CA ALA A 56 -14.05 -8.24 -1.53
C ALA A 56 -12.75 -8.42 -0.72
N GLY A 57 -12.45 -9.66 -0.33
CA GLY A 57 -11.22 -10.01 0.40
C GLY A 57 -9.96 -9.76 -0.42
N ILE A 58 -9.94 -10.20 -1.69
CA ILE A 58 -8.81 -10.00 -2.61
C ILE A 58 -8.58 -8.50 -2.83
N ARG A 59 -9.64 -7.72 -3.05
CA ARG A 59 -9.55 -6.26 -3.21
C ARG A 59 -8.94 -5.61 -1.98
N LYS A 60 -9.43 -5.93 -0.79
CA LYS A 60 -8.92 -5.38 0.48
C LYS A 60 -7.46 -5.76 0.72
N LEU A 61 -7.09 -7.00 0.43
CA LEU A 61 -5.70 -7.45 0.53
C LEU A 61 -4.80 -6.74 -0.48
N GLY A 62 -5.31 -6.49 -1.70
CA GLY A 62 -4.63 -5.69 -2.72
C GLY A 62 -4.31 -4.29 -2.21
N HIS A 63 -5.31 -3.53 -1.76
CA HIS A 63 -5.14 -2.19 -1.20
C HIS A 63 -4.16 -2.18 -0.02
N TRP A 64 -4.34 -3.07 0.95
CA TRP A 64 -3.42 -3.20 2.07
C TRP A 64 -1.96 -3.43 1.61
N THR A 65 -1.77 -4.31 0.63
CA THR A 65 -0.44 -4.63 0.08
C THR A 65 0.17 -3.45 -0.68
N GLU A 66 -0.64 -2.75 -1.46
CA GLU A 66 -0.21 -1.55 -2.20
C GLU A 66 0.32 -0.47 -1.25
N PHE A 67 -0.41 -0.16 -0.19
CA PHE A 67 0.02 0.82 0.80
C PHE A 67 1.17 0.32 1.67
N PHE A 68 1.26 -0.98 1.94
CA PHE A 68 2.43 -1.59 2.59
C PHE A 68 3.70 -1.36 1.76
N ILE A 69 3.67 -1.67 0.45
CA ILE A 69 4.81 -1.47 -0.45
C ILE A 69 5.12 0.03 -0.59
N PHE A 70 4.10 0.88 -0.72
CA PHE A 70 4.28 2.32 -0.81
C PHE A 70 5.03 2.87 0.41
N ALA A 71 4.66 2.44 1.61
CA ALA A 71 5.35 2.83 2.84
C ALA A 71 6.80 2.37 2.88
N LEU A 72 7.12 1.15 2.39
CA LEU A 72 8.50 0.68 2.28
C LEU A 72 9.34 1.57 1.37
N LEU A 73 8.80 1.94 0.20
CA LEU A 73 9.48 2.77 -0.78
C LEU A 73 9.70 4.20 -0.25
N LEU A 74 8.68 4.80 0.38
CA LEU A 74 8.80 6.11 1.02
C LEU A 74 9.82 6.10 2.17
N ALA A 75 9.75 5.11 3.05
CA ALA A 75 10.68 4.97 4.15
C ALA A 75 12.13 4.84 3.64
N GLN A 76 12.37 4.08 2.57
CA GLN A 76 13.67 3.98 1.93
C GLN A 76 14.13 5.34 1.38
N ALA A 77 13.26 6.08 0.68
CA ALA A 77 13.57 7.38 0.12
C ALA A 77 13.94 8.39 1.24
N PHE A 78 13.17 8.44 2.32
CA PHE A 78 13.46 9.32 3.45
C PHE A 78 14.74 8.96 4.19
N ARG A 79 14.97 7.67 4.47
CA ARG A 79 16.19 7.19 5.16
C ARG A 79 17.45 7.44 4.35
N SER A 80 17.35 7.43 3.01
CA SER A 80 18.44 7.73 2.08
C SER A 80 18.60 9.23 1.81
N SER A 81 17.77 10.09 2.42
CA SER A 81 17.84 11.54 2.19
C SER A 81 19.08 12.16 2.78
N GLN A 82 19.69 13.09 2.05
CA GLN A 82 20.79 13.91 2.55
C GLN A 82 20.33 14.95 3.59
N ARG A 83 19.03 15.31 3.60
CA ARG A 83 18.46 16.23 4.57
C ARG A 83 18.31 15.52 5.93
N PHE A 84 19.04 15.99 6.92
CA PHE A 84 19.04 15.41 8.28
C PHE A 84 17.62 15.24 8.85
N THR A 85 16.78 16.26 8.77
CA THR A 85 15.39 16.23 9.29
C THR A 85 14.54 15.15 8.63
N LEU A 86 14.67 14.94 7.32
CA LEU A 86 13.92 13.91 6.61
C LEU A 86 14.39 12.51 7.01
N ARG A 87 15.71 12.34 7.10
CA ARG A 87 16.32 11.06 7.48
C ARG A 87 16.01 10.66 8.92
N THR A 88 16.06 11.58 9.87
CA THR A 88 15.82 11.29 11.30
C THR A 88 14.34 11.12 11.64
N ARG A 89 13.46 11.81 10.92
CA ARG A 89 12.01 11.74 11.11
C ARG A 89 11.30 10.94 10.02
N TRP A 90 11.97 9.95 9.44
CA TRP A 90 11.45 9.14 8.33
C TRP A 90 10.12 8.46 8.66
N VAL A 91 9.93 7.98 9.89
CA VAL A 91 8.67 7.38 10.35
C VAL A 91 7.52 8.38 10.23
N LEU A 92 7.72 9.59 10.79
CA LEU A 92 6.70 10.64 10.77
C LEU A 92 6.31 11.02 9.33
N TRP A 93 7.31 11.29 8.48
CA TRP A 93 7.05 11.68 7.10
C TRP A 93 6.39 10.60 6.29
N THR A 94 6.79 9.33 6.48
CA THR A 94 6.16 8.19 5.82
C THR A 94 4.69 8.09 6.22
N LEU A 95 4.38 8.11 7.52
CA LEU A 95 3.01 7.97 8.00
C LEU A 95 2.12 9.16 7.57
N LEU A 96 2.65 10.38 7.56
CA LEU A 96 1.90 11.55 7.07
C LEU A 96 1.54 11.42 5.60
N ILE A 97 2.49 10.99 4.74
CA ILE A 97 2.20 10.81 3.31
C ILE A 97 1.23 9.66 3.08
N ILE A 98 1.41 8.52 3.76
CA ILE A 98 0.50 7.38 3.64
C ILE A 98 -0.92 7.77 4.08
N GLY A 99 -1.07 8.45 5.22
CA GLY A 99 -2.40 8.87 5.70
C GLY A 99 -3.07 9.86 4.76
N PHE A 100 -2.31 10.84 4.25
CA PHE A 100 -2.82 11.78 3.25
C PHE A 100 -3.22 11.06 1.96
N TYR A 101 -2.38 10.14 1.47
CA TYR A 101 -2.62 9.44 0.21
C TYR A 101 -3.80 8.48 0.31
N ALA A 102 -3.95 7.75 1.43
CA ALA A 102 -5.10 6.89 1.67
C ALA A 102 -6.43 7.68 1.70
N GLY A 103 -6.42 8.86 2.33
CA GLY A 103 -7.58 9.75 2.28
C GLY A 103 -7.87 10.32 0.89
N ALA A 104 -6.82 10.67 0.13
CA ALA A 104 -6.95 11.17 -1.23
C ALA A 104 -7.44 10.10 -2.21
N ASP A 105 -6.98 8.87 -2.06
CA ASP A 105 -7.44 7.73 -2.86
C ASP A 105 -8.94 7.46 -2.65
N GLU A 106 -9.38 7.46 -1.40
CA GLU A 106 -10.79 7.29 -1.06
C GLU A 106 -11.65 8.46 -1.55
N PHE A 107 -11.13 9.68 -1.47
CA PHE A 107 -11.79 10.86 -2.05
C PHE A 107 -11.92 10.73 -3.57
N HIS A 108 -10.87 10.25 -4.26
CA HIS A 108 -10.92 9.98 -5.70
C HIS A 108 -11.99 8.93 -6.03
N GLN A 109 -12.13 7.88 -5.21
CA GLN A 109 -13.12 6.82 -5.41
C GLN A 109 -14.58 7.31 -5.31
N LEU A 110 -14.86 8.45 -4.66
CA LEU A 110 -16.20 9.08 -4.68
C LEU A 110 -16.66 9.46 -6.10
N PHE A 111 -15.72 9.70 -7.01
CA PHE A 111 -15.99 10.09 -8.40
C PHE A 111 -15.97 8.90 -9.38
N VAL A 112 -15.70 7.69 -8.88
CA VAL A 112 -15.63 6.47 -9.68
C VAL A 112 -16.92 5.68 -9.49
N THR A 113 -17.74 5.58 -10.55
CA THR A 113 -19.12 5.02 -10.50
C THR A 113 -19.21 3.58 -10.02
N SER A 114 -18.16 2.78 -10.25
CA SER A 114 -18.10 1.36 -9.85
C SER A 114 -17.54 1.14 -8.43
N ARG A 115 -17.16 2.19 -7.73
CA ARG A 115 -16.54 2.13 -6.39
C ARG A 115 -17.47 2.76 -5.35
N THR A 116 -17.47 2.16 -4.18
CA THR A 116 -18.15 2.73 -3.00
C THR A 116 -17.08 3.19 -2.05
N ALA A 117 -16.92 4.51 -1.93
CA ALA A 117 -15.97 5.09 -0.98
C ALA A 117 -16.34 4.72 0.45
N SER A 118 -15.35 4.31 1.24
CA SER A 118 -15.53 3.87 2.61
C SER A 118 -14.34 4.26 3.49
N PHE A 119 -14.59 5.04 4.51
CA PHE A 119 -13.56 5.39 5.49
C PHE A 119 -12.84 4.15 6.06
N LYS A 120 -13.52 2.99 6.10
CA LYS A 120 -12.90 1.73 6.55
C LYS A 120 -11.81 1.25 5.60
N ASP A 121 -11.95 1.51 4.29
CA ASP A 121 -10.96 1.11 3.30
C ASP A 121 -9.73 2.04 3.40
N SER A 122 -9.91 3.36 3.57
CA SER A 122 -8.81 4.28 3.89
C SER A 122 -8.06 3.91 5.18
N LEU A 123 -8.77 3.45 6.20
CA LEU A 123 -8.14 2.98 7.44
C LEU A 123 -7.33 1.69 7.21
N LEU A 124 -7.82 0.76 6.41
CA LEU A 124 -7.13 -0.47 6.04
C LEU A 124 -5.83 -0.17 5.29
N ASP A 125 -5.87 0.77 4.35
CA ASP A 125 -4.72 1.24 3.59
C ASP A 125 -3.66 1.84 4.51
N PHE A 126 -4.09 2.72 5.41
CA PHE A 126 -3.20 3.30 6.42
C PHE A 126 -2.57 2.23 7.33
N LEU A 127 -3.33 1.22 7.75
CA LEU A 127 -2.83 0.10 8.55
C LEU A 127 -1.77 -0.71 7.78
N GLY A 128 -1.91 -0.91 6.48
CA GLY A 128 -0.89 -1.52 5.63
C GLY A 128 0.43 -0.76 5.72
N GLY A 129 0.37 0.56 5.60
CA GLY A 129 1.53 1.45 5.76
C GLY A 129 2.14 1.40 7.17
N CYS A 130 1.32 1.39 8.22
CA CYS A 130 1.77 1.25 9.61
C CYS A 130 2.51 -0.07 9.84
N CYS A 131 2.04 -1.18 9.27
CA CYS A 131 2.70 -2.47 9.35
C CYS A 131 4.11 -2.43 8.74
N ALA A 132 4.25 -1.84 7.55
CA ALA A 132 5.55 -1.68 6.88
C ALA A 132 6.53 -0.84 7.71
N VAL A 133 6.07 0.31 8.21
CA VAL A 133 6.87 1.21 9.05
C VAL A 133 7.32 0.52 10.33
N SER A 134 6.40 -0.20 11.00
CA SER A 134 6.69 -0.96 12.23
C SER A 134 7.74 -2.03 11.97
N MET A 135 7.59 -2.81 10.91
CA MET A 135 8.55 -3.83 10.50
C MET A 135 9.96 -3.24 10.31
N LEU A 136 10.06 -2.13 9.57
CA LEU A 136 11.36 -1.48 9.34
C LEU A 136 11.96 -0.89 10.62
N PHE A 137 11.14 -0.32 11.49
CA PHE A 137 11.57 0.27 12.76
C PHE A 137 12.17 -0.78 13.70
N PHE A 138 11.48 -1.91 13.89
CA PHE A 138 11.99 -2.99 14.72
C PHE A 138 13.23 -3.65 14.14
N ARG A 139 13.27 -3.83 12.80
CA ARG A 139 14.46 -4.36 12.12
C ARG A 139 15.68 -3.46 12.32
N SER A 140 15.52 -2.13 12.25
CA SER A 140 16.65 -1.20 12.45
C SER A 140 17.19 -1.26 13.89
N LYS A 141 16.32 -1.30 14.90
CA LYS A 141 16.73 -1.45 16.30
C LYS A 141 17.48 -2.75 16.59
N ASN A 142 17.02 -3.85 16.00
CA ASN A 142 17.70 -5.15 16.17
C ASN A 142 19.09 -5.17 15.55
N LEU A 143 19.34 -4.41 14.49
CA LEU A 143 20.68 -4.29 13.88
C LEU A 143 21.60 -3.42 14.71
N GLU A 144 21.12 -2.32 15.28
CA GLU A 144 21.88 -1.44 16.18
C GLU A 144 22.31 -2.18 17.48
N GLY A 145 21.42 -3.00 18.05
CA GLY A 145 21.70 -3.80 19.25
C GLY A 145 22.73 -4.93 19.05
N LYS A 146 23.03 -5.31 17.80
CA LYS A 146 24.04 -6.32 17.46
C LYS A 146 25.42 -5.73 17.12
N TYR A 147 25.51 -4.41 16.95
CA TYR A 147 26.77 -3.76 16.66
C TYR A 147 27.57 -3.58 17.98
N VAL A 148 28.51 -4.48 18.22
CA VAL A 148 29.55 -4.32 19.27
C VAL A 148 30.72 -3.63 18.58
N PRO A 149 31.10 -2.38 18.99
CA PRO A 149 32.27 -1.72 18.40
C PRO A 149 33.54 -2.57 18.70
N PRO A 150 34.43 -2.67 17.76
CA PRO A 150 35.74 -3.33 18.02
C PRO A 150 36.48 -2.58 19.11
N ARG A 151 37.03 -3.31 20.07
CA ARG A 151 37.87 -2.78 21.15
C ARG A 151 39.21 -2.29 20.64
#